data_229675a9cfe77469f7d1691e45f7b656
#
_entry.id   229675a9cfe77469f7d1691e45f7b656
#
_cell.length_a   1.000
_cell.length_b   1.000
_cell.length_c   1.000
_cell.angle_alpha   90.00
_cell.angle_beta   90.00
_cell.angle_gamma   90.00
#
_symmetry.space_group_name_H-M   'P 1'
#
loop_
_entity.id
_entity.type
_entity.pdbx_description
1 polymer ?
#
loop_
_entity_poly.entity_id
_entity_poly.type
_entity_poly.pdbx_seq_one_letter_code
_entity_poly.pdbx_strand_id
1 'polypeptide(L)'
;MAAMDGFDHILNWTLKVGSHPFPGKDGGTCINEAALVAAGFEYRPIRWASDMPPCFSRPICRFAMWLNDMASDADRQRLLPFVTRLACADSLTVECIRELYIRSRAGHGFTFERGLDILEGALAIGRQADVLGPETVKSRMADVQGRATTATSVPDPSLLSTIKGYFGATKQTEAVT
;
A
#
# COMPACT_ATOMS: atom_id res chain seq x y z
N MET A 1 11.98 27.71 10.18
CA MET A 1 12.58 26.75 11.13
C MET A 1 11.43 25.91 11.68
N ALA A 2 11.41 24.65 11.46
CA ALA A 2 10.53 23.57 11.92
C ALA A 2 9.87 22.78 10.75
N ALA A 3 10.66 21.99 10.05
CA ALA A 3 10.14 21.03 9.07
C ALA A 3 10.93 19.69 9.08
N MET A 4 11.75 19.45 10.10
CA MET A 4 12.59 18.27 10.21
C MET A 4 12.12 17.25 11.27
N ASP A 5 11.15 17.62 12.11
CA ASP A 5 10.75 16.80 13.27
C ASP A 5 9.72 15.70 12.93
N GLY A 6 9.17 15.68 11.69
CA GLY A 6 8.05 14.79 11.37
C GLY A 6 8.44 13.32 11.17
N PHE A 7 9.61 13.04 10.61
CA PHE A 7 9.97 11.68 10.23
C PHE A 7 10.49 10.84 11.39
N ASP A 8 11.35 11.41 12.23
CA ASP A 8 11.85 10.74 13.43
C ASP A 8 10.73 10.46 14.45
N HIS A 9 9.68 11.29 14.41
CA HIS A 9 8.52 11.12 15.27
C HIS A 9 7.70 9.86 14.91
N ILE A 10 7.61 9.52 13.63
CA ILE A 10 6.83 8.37 13.16
C ILE A 10 7.45 7.04 13.57
N LEU A 11 8.77 6.95 13.63
CA LEU A 11 9.48 5.75 14.08
C LEU A 11 9.19 5.40 15.55
N ASN A 12 8.74 6.40 16.33
CA ASN A 12 8.33 6.21 17.72
C ASN A 12 6.83 5.93 17.87
N TRP A 13 6.08 5.89 16.77
CA TRP A 13 4.65 5.61 16.83
C TRP A 13 4.39 4.12 17.03
N THR A 14 3.37 3.84 17.81
CA THR A 14 2.87 2.48 17.98
C THR A 14 1.69 2.28 17.04
N LEU A 15 1.82 1.33 16.10
CA LEU A 15 0.71 0.95 15.24
C LEU A 15 -0.36 0.24 16.06
N LYS A 16 -1.62 0.60 15.85
CA LYS A 16 -2.80 0.04 16.49
C LYS A 16 -3.86 -0.38 15.48
N VAL A 17 -4.82 -1.17 15.93
CA VAL A 17 -5.95 -1.63 15.12
C VAL A 17 -6.91 -0.48 14.83
N GLY A 18 -7.40 -0.41 13.59
CA GLY A 18 -8.46 0.51 13.19
C GLY A 18 -7.98 1.94 12.92
N SER A 19 -8.94 2.82 12.67
CA SER A 19 -8.70 4.23 12.38
C SER A 19 -8.77 5.07 13.65
N HIS A 20 -7.91 6.08 13.76
CA HIS A 20 -7.76 6.90 14.96
C HIS A 20 -8.01 8.37 14.64
N PRO A 21 -8.71 9.09 15.51
CA PRO A 21 -9.01 10.52 15.29
C PRO A 21 -7.77 11.42 15.43
N PHE A 22 -6.76 10.98 16.20
CA PHE A 22 -5.53 11.73 16.43
C PHE A 22 -4.39 10.83 16.92
N PRO A 23 -3.14 11.02 16.48
CA PRO A 23 -1.98 10.28 16.99
C PRO A 23 -1.54 10.86 18.34
N GLY A 24 -2.38 10.78 19.36
CA GLY A 24 -2.04 11.26 20.70
C GLY A 24 -1.00 10.39 21.39
N LYS A 25 -0.47 10.89 22.52
CA LYS A 25 0.52 10.19 23.35
C LYS A 25 0.05 8.78 23.76
N ASP A 26 -1.26 8.62 23.93
CA ASP A 26 -1.93 7.35 24.21
C ASP A 26 -2.76 6.86 22.99
N GLY A 27 -2.76 7.63 21.90
CA GLY A 27 -3.40 7.33 20.64
C GLY A 27 -2.48 6.44 19.80
N GLY A 28 -3.09 5.49 19.10
CA GLY A 28 -2.38 4.77 18.07
C GLY A 28 -2.57 5.43 16.73
N THR A 29 -1.96 4.83 15.75
CA THR A 29 -2.17 5.14 14.36
C THR A 29 -2.19 3.82 13.59
N CYS A 30 -3.01 3.69 12.56
CA CYS A 30 -2.88 2.55 11.66
C CYS A 30 -1.74 2.80 10.66
N ILE A 31 -1.32 1.75 9.97
CA ILE A 31 -0.24 1.86 8.97
C ILE A 31 -0.51 2.92 7.90
N ASN A 32 -1.77 3.08 7.45
CA ASN A 32 -2.11 4.07 6.42
C ASN A 32 -2.08 5.50 6.94
N GLU A 33 -2.51 5.73 8.18
CA GLU A 33 -2.41 7.03 8.84
C GLU A 33 -0.94 7.42 9.06
N ALA A 34 -0.11 6.48 9.51
CA ALA A 34 1.32 6.68 9.63
C ALA A 34 1.96 7.00 8.26
N ALA A 35 1.58 6.27 7.21
CA ALA A 35 2.07 6.48 5.86
C ALA A 35 1.65 7.84 5.29
N LEU A 36 0.45 8.31 5.62
CA LEU A 36 -0.04 9.63 5.24
C LEU A 36 0.89 10.73 5.75
N VAL A 37 1.21 10.68 7.04
CA VAL A 37 2.10 11.67 7.68
C VAL A 37 3.55 11.52 7.22
N ALA A 38 4.04 10.28 7.06
CA ALA A 38 5.37 10.01 6.52
C ALA A 38 5.56 10.60 5.11
N ALA A 39 4.48 10.68 4.34
CA ALA A 39 4.49 11.29 3.00
C ALA A 39 4.29 12.82 3.03
N GLY A 40 4.25 13.45 4.22
CA GLY A 40 4.16 14.89 4.39
C GLY A 40 2.74 15.46 4.29
N PHE A 41 1.71 14.62 4.35
CA PHE A 41 0.33 15.09 4.44
C PHE A 41 -0.08 15.39 5.88
N GLU A 42 -1.05 16.26 6.04
CA GLU A 42 -1.69 16.47 7.31
C GLU A 42 -2.38 15.20 7.82
N TYR A 43 -2.26 14.91 9.11
CA TYR A 43 -2.92 13.76 9.73
C TYR A 43 -4.44 13.84 9.59
N ARG A 44 -5.01 12.72 9.22
CA ARG A 44 -6.46 12.52 9.26
C ARG A 44 -6.78 11.03 9.44
N PRO A 45 -7.91 10.69 10.04
CA PRO A 45 -8.36 9.31 10.15
C PRO A 45 -8.55 8.67 8.77
N ILE A 46 -8.03 7.46 8.59
CA ILE A 46 -8.17 6.68 7.36
C ILE A 46 -9.01 5.45 7.65
N ARG A 47 -10.25 5.44 7.19
CA ARG A 47 -11.19 4.32 7.36
C ARG A 47 -11.17 3.34 6.19
N TRP A 48 -10.85 3.84 5.01
CA TRP A 48 -10.84 3.07 3.77
C TRP A 48 -9.59 3.42 2.96
N ALA A 49 -9.10 2.50 2.17
CA ALA A 49 -7.99 2.79 1.27
C ALA A 49 -8.33 3.90 0.25
N SER A 50 -9.61 4.12 -0.05
CA SER A 50 -10.08 5.24 -0.88
C SER A 50 -9.83 6.62 -0.26
N ASP A 51 -9.70 6.69 1.06
CA ASP A 51 -9.44 7.95 1.78
C ASP A 51 -7.99 8.44 1.60
N MET A 52 -7.10 7.54 1.17
CA MET A 52 -5.71 7.89 0.90
C MET A 52 -5.58 8.85 -0.29
N PRO A 53 -4.59 9.76 -0.30
CA PRO A 53 -4.28 10.58 -1.46
C PRO A 53 -3.97 9.75 -2.73
N PRO A 54 -4.12 10.31 -3.94
CA PRO A 54 -3.89 9.58 -5.19
C PRO A 54 -2.49 8.98 -5.37
N CYS A 55 -1.48 9.53 -4.68
CA CYS A 55 -0.11 9.04 -4.72
C CYS A 55 0.11 7.69 -4.01
N PHE A 56 -0.91 7.19 -3.30
CA PHE A 56 -0.84 5.90 -2.62
C PHE A 56 -1.48 4.79 -3.46
N SER A 57 -0.82 3.63 -3.52
CA SER A 57 -1.36 2.45 -4.19
C SER A 57 -2.57 1.92 -3.42
N ARG A 58 -3.75 1.95 -4.05
CA ARG A 58 -5.01 1.51 -3.42
C ARG A 58 -5.00 0.04 -3.02
N PRO A 59 -4.58 -0.91 -3.90
CA PRO A 59 -4.48 -2.31 -3.54
C PRO A 59 -3.54 -2.57 -2.36
N ILE A 60 -2.36 -1.93 -2.39
CA ILE A 60 -1.36 -2.10 -1.34
C ILE A 60 -1.85 -1.50 -0.01
N CYS A 61 -2.40 -0.27 -0.02
CA CYS A 61 -2.94 0.35 1.19
C CYS A 61 -4.09 -0.47 1.81
N ARG A 62 -4.97 -1.04 0.98
CA ARG A 62 -6.05 -1.93 1.44
C ARG A 62 -5.50 -3.17 2.13
N PHE A 63 -4.52 -3.80 1.50
CA PHE A 63 -3.92 -5.01 2.04
C PHE A 63 -3.10 -4.74 3.30
N ALA A 64 -2.31 -3.66 3.31
CA ALA A 64 -1.55 -3.23 4.49
C ALA A 64 -2.46 -2.92 5.68
N MET A 65 -3.59 -2.24 5.46
CA MET A 65 -4.58 -1.96 6.49
C MET A 65 -5.19 -3.24 7.05
N TRP A 66 -5.53 -4.20 6.19
CA TRP A 66 -6.04 -5.48 6.62
C TRP A 66 -5.00 -6.29 7.43
N LEU A 67 -3.71 -6.30 7.01
CA LEU A 67 -2.62 -6.89 7.79
C LEU A 67 -2.45 -6.20 9.14
N ASN A 68 -2.56 -4.87 9.18
CA ASN A 68 -2.48 -4.10 10.41
C ASN A 68 -3.58 -4.52 11.40
N ASP A 69 -4.79 -4.74 10.90
CA ASP A 69 -5.93 -5.04 11.77
C ASP A 69 -5.94 -6.51 12.26
N MET A 70 -5.44 -7.45 11.45
CA MET A 70 -5.37 -8.85 11.83
C MET A 70 -4.14 -9.21 12.70
N ALA A 71 -3.12 -8.37 12.73
CA ALA A 71 -1.87 -8.65 13.42
C ALA A 71 -2.02 -8.56 14.94
N SER A 72 -1.23 -9.38 15.67
CA SER A 72 -0.99 -9.14 17.10
C SER A 72 -0.30 -7.79 17.32
N ASP A 73 -0.33 -7.25 18.52
CA ASP A 73 0.30 -5.96 18.81
C ASP A 73 1.81 -5.97 18.54
N ALA A 74 2.48 -7.09 18.81
CA ALA A 74 3.90 -7.25 18.54
C ALA A 74 4.19 -7.35 17.03
N ASP A 75 3.40 -8.16 16.30
CA ASP A 75 3.58 -8.33 14.86
C ASP A 75 3.24 -7.05 14.08
N ARG A 76 2.24 -6.30 14.54
CA ARG A 76 1.82 -5.04 13.90
C ARG A 76 2.96 -4.04 13.78
N GLN A 77 3.87 -3.97 14.78
CA GLN A 77 5.00 -3.06 14.73
C GLN A 77 5.99 -3.40 13.60
N ARG A 78 5.99 -4.63 13.13
CA ARG A 78 6.81 -5.08 11.99
C ARG A 78 6.34 -4.49 10.65
N LEU A 79 5.19 -3.83 10.63
CA LEU A 79 4.71 -3.08 9.48
C LEU A 79 5.34 -1.68 9.35
N LEU A 80 5.99 -1.16 10.40
CA LEU A 80 6.62 0.17 10.36
C LEU A 80 7.57 0.40 9.17
N PRO A 81 8.43 -0.56 8.76
CA PRO A 81 9.30 -0.39 7.60
C PRO A 81 8.56 -0.17 6.28
N PHE A 82 7.29 -0.53 6.20
CA PHE A 82 6.47 -0.37 5.00
C PHE A 82 5.82 1.01 4.89
N VAL A 83 5.72 1.75 6.00
CA VAL A 83 5.02 3.04 6.09
C VAL A 83 5.45 4.01 4.97
N THR A 84 6.75 4.17 4.73
CA THR A 84 7.28 5.08 3.70
C THR A 84 7.13 4.56 2.27
N ARG A 85 6.78 3.29 2.11
CA ARG A 85 6.71 2.59 0.81
C ARG A 85 5.31 2.56 0.21
N LEU A 86 4.27 2.91 0.99
CA LEU A 86 2.88 2.86 0.52
C LEU A 86 2.55 3.96 -0.49
N ALA A 87 3.30 5.07 -0.49
CA ALA A 87 3.17 6.16 -1.46
C ALA A 87 3.81 5.79 -2.82
N CYS A 88 3.35 4.68 -3.41
CA CYS A 88 3.91 4.07 -4.61
C CYS A 88 2.87 3.90 -5.72
N ALA A 89 1.84 4.74 -5.77
CA ALA A 89 0.85 4.68 -6.84
C ALA A 89 1.51 4.72 -8.22
N ASP A 90 0.99 3.92 -9.13
CA ASP A 90 1.53 3.74 -10.47
C ASP A 90 0.37 3.80 -11.50
N SER A 91 0.61 3.35 -12.72
CA SER A 91 -0.41 3.26 -13.76
C SER A 91 -1.56 2.33 -13.32
N LEU A 92 -2.75 2.57 -13.87
CA LEU A 92 -3.91 1.70 -13.62
C LEU A 92 -3.59 0.22 -13.88
N THR A 93 -2.78 -0.04 -14.89
CA THR A 93 -2.24 -1.34 -15.23
C THR A 93 -1.51 -1.99 -14.06
N VAL A 94 -0.53 -1.29 -13.51
CA VAL A 94 0.27 -1.77 -12.38
C VAL A 94 -0.63 -1.98 -11.16
N GLU A 95 -1.55 -1.07 -10.88
CA GLU A 95 -2.50 -1.22 -9.77
C GLU A 95 -3.40 -2.46 -9.93
N CYS A 96 -3.87 -2.75 -11.16
CA CYS A 96 -4.61 -3.97 -11.44
C CYS A 96 -3.76 -5.23 -11.23
N ILE A 97 -2.50 -5.23 -11.65
CA ILE A 97 -1.59 -6.37 -11.46
C ILE A 97 -1.31 -6.59 -9.97
N ARG A 98 -1.11 -5.53 -9.19
CA ARG A 98 -0.96 -5.58 -7.73
C ARG A 98 -2.19 -6.19 -7.05
N GLU A 99 -3.38 -5.75 -7.45
CA GLU A 99 -4.63 -6.29 -6.92
C GLU A 99 -4.78 -7.78 -7.21
N LEU A 100 -4.50 -8.21 -8.46
CA LEU A 100 -4.55 -9.62 -8.85
C LEU A 100 -3.51 -10.46 -8.12
N TYR A 101 -2.28 -9.93 -7.97
CA TYR A 101 -1.22 -10.58 -7.20
C TYR A 101 -1.63 -10.83 -5.76
N ILE A 102 -2.14 -9.78 -5.09
CA ILE A 102 -2.60 -9.88 -3.71
C ILE A 102 -3.73 -10.91 -3.60
N ARG A 103 -4.76 -10.80 -4.44
CA ARG A 103 -5.91 -11.73 -4.42
C ARG A 103 -5.51 -13.17 -4.64
N SER A 104 -4.61 -13.42 -5.60
CA SER A 104 -4.18 -14.80 -5.91
C SER A 104 -3.38 -15.45 -4.78
N ARG A 105 -2.74 -14.67 -3.92
CA ARG A 105 -1.86 -15.16 -2.86
C ARG A 105 -2.47 -15.08 -1.47
N ALA A 106 -3.38 -14.13 -1.25
CA ALA A 106 -4.08 -13.94 0.01
C ALA A 106 -5.26 -14.89 0.24
N GLY A 107 -5.55 -15.79 -0.69
CA GLY A 107 -6.61 -16.82 -0.67
C GLY A 107 -7.22 -17.17 0.70
N HIS A 108 -7.64 -18.38 0.91
CA HIS A 108 -8.36 -18.79 2.11
C HIS A 108 -7.45 -18.96 3.35
N GLY A 109 -7.13 -17.85 4.00
CA GLY A 109 -6.37 -17.83 5.25
C GLY A 109 -4.85 -17.90 5.04
N PHE A 110 -4.13 -17.00 5.66
CA PHE A 110 -2.67 -17.00 5.69
C PHE A 110 -2.17 -16.47 7.03
N THR A 111 -0.92 -16.81 7.34
CA THR A 111 -0.23 -16.32 8.52
C THR A 111 0.24 -14.87 8.30
N PHE A 112 0.51 -14.15 9.37
CA PHE A 112 1.06 -12.79 9.28
C PHE A 112 2.37 -12.76 8.47
N GLU A 113 3.26 -13.75 8.65
CA GLU A 113 4.50 -13.89 7.86
C GLU A 113 4.21 -13.96 6.36
N ARG A 114 3.27 -14.81 5.98
CA ARG A 114 2.85 -14.91 4.58
C ARG A 114 2.27 -13.58 4.07
N GLY A 115 1.59 -12.85 4.94
CA GLY A 115 1.07 -11.51 4.64
C GLY A 115 2.19 -10.50 4.35
N LEU A 116 3.28 -10.53 5.12
CA LEU A 116 4.45 -9.69 4.86
C LEU A 116 5.09 -10.03 3.50
N ASP A 117 5.24 -11.32 3.16
CA ASP A 117 5.75 -11.74 1.85
C ASP A 117 4.87 -11.24 0.69
N ILE A 118 3.54 -11.30 0.88
CA ILE A 118 2.59 -10.80 -0.13
C ILE A 118 2.71 -9.28 -0.27
N LEU A 119 2.81 -8.56 0.84
CA LEU A 119 2.98 -7.11 0.83
C LEU A 119 4.27 -6.71 0.11
N GLU A 120 5.38 -7.38 0.43
CA GLU A 120 6.68 -7.18 -0.20
C GLU A 120 6.62 -7.47 -1.71
N GLY A 121 6.04 -8.60 -2.09
CA GLY A 121 5.88 -8.95 -3.50
C GLY A 121 4.98 -8.00 -4.28
N ALA A 122 3.92 -7.47 -3.66
CA ALA A 122 3.06 -6.48 -4.28
C ALA A 122 3.79 -5.14 -4.48
N LEU A 123 4.62 -4.74 -3.51
CA LEU A 123 5.47 -3.56 -3.60
C LEU A 123 6.55 -3.68 -4.68
N ALA A 124 7.02 -4.91 -4.97
CA ALA A 124 7.99 -5.16 -6.04
C ALA A 124 7.40 -5.02 -7.45
N ILE A 125 6.08 -4.96 -7.59
CA ILE A 125 5.40 -4.79 -8.88
C ILE A 125 5.34 -3.31 -9.25
N GLY A 126 5.87 -2.95 -10.42
CA GLY A 126 5.91 -1.57 -10.89
C GLY A 126 6.97 -0.73 -10.20
N ARG A 127 6.80 0.60 -10.25
CA ARG A 127 7.76 1.52 -9.67
C ARG A 127 7.61 1.53 -8.14
N GLN A 128 8.71 1.25 -7.48
CA GLN A 128 8.77 1.32 -6.03
C GLN A 128 8.94 2.77 -5.55
N ALA A 129 8.55 2.99 -4.30
CA ALA A 129 8.93 4.21 -3.61
C ALA A 129 10.46 4.24 -3.44
N ASP A 130 11.16 5.22 -4.03
CA ASP A 130 12.59 5.41 -3.79
C ASP A 130 12.82 5.78 -2.33
N VAL A 131 13.97 5.47 -1.77
CA VAL A 131 14.35 5.92 -0.42
C VAL A 131 14.32 7.46 -0.39
N LEU A 132 13.51 8.01 0.52
CA LEU A 132 13.21 9.44 0.54
C LEU A 132 14.32 10.25 1.25
N GLY A 133 14.97 11.16 0.52
CA GLY A 133 15.58 12.32 1.13
C GLY A 133 14.52 13.42 1.34
N PRO A 134 14.66 14.28 2.38
CA PRO A 134 13.63 15.29 2.71
C PRO A 134 13.35 16.29 1.58
N GLU A 135 14.32 16.60 0.74
CA GLU A 135 14.18 17.50 -0.43
C GLU A 135 13.38 16.85 -1.58
N THR A 136 13.45 15.53 -1.70
CA THR A 136 12.85 14.77 -2.79
C THR A 136 11.40 14.41 -2.56
N VAL A 137 10.88 14.52 -1.33
CA VAL A 137 9.50 14.12 -1.00
C VAL A 137 8.47 14.94 -1.78
N LYS A 138 8.58 16.26 -1.81
CA LYS A 138 7.64 17.14 -2.52
C LYS A 138 7.69 16.93 -4.03
N SER A 139 8.88 16.87 -4.61
CA SER A 139 9.08 16.65 -6.04
C SER A 139 8.54 15.30 -6.48
N ARG A 140 8.81 14.26 -5.69
CA ARG A 140 8.32 12.93 -5.95
C ARG A 140 6.82 12.79 -5.79
N MET A 141 6.22 13.45 -4.80
CA MET A 141 4.78 13.45 -4.65
C MET A 141 4.07 14.09 -5.83
N ALA A 142 4.61 15.21 -6.34
CA ALA A 142 4.12 15.83 -7.56
C ALA A 142 4.24 14.89 -8.77
N ASP A 143 5.35 14.17 -8.90
CA ASP A 143 5.62 13.19 -9.95
C ASP A 143 4.67 11.96 -9.88
N VAL A 144 4.42 11.43 -8.68
CA VAL A 144 3.48 10.33 -8.46
C VAL A 144 2.03 10.77 -8.68
N GLN A 145 1.66 11.98 -8.22
CA GLN A 145 0.35 12.57 -8.48
C GLN A 145 0.13 12.81 -9.98
N GLY A 146 1.13 13.34 -10.67
CA GLY A 146 1.08 13.54 -12.12
C GLY A 146 0.87 12.24 -12.88
N ARG A 147 1.55 11.16 -12.49
CA ARG A 147 1.39 9.83 -13.10
C ARG A 147 0.03 9.19 -12.79
N ALA A 148 -0.45 9.32 -11.56
CA ALA A 148 -1.76 8.79 -11.17
C ALA A 148 -2.91 9.49 -11.94
N THR A 149 -2.77 10.79 -12.26
CA THR A 149 -3.75 11.52 -13.07
C THR A 149 -3.66 11.18 -14.56
N THR A 150 -2.47 10.89 -15.07
CA THR A 150 -2.27 10.52 -16.49
C THR A 150 -2.74 9.08 -16.77
N ALA A 151 -2.70 8.21 -15.78
CA ALA A 151 -3.09 6.80 -15.89
C ALA A 151 -4.62 6.59 -16.05
N THR A 152 -5.43 7.64 -15.92
CA THR A 152 -6.88 7.57 -16.13
C THR A 152 -7.26 7.53 -17.61
N SER A 153 -6.31 7.64 -18.54
CA SER A 153 -6.53 7.59 -19.98
C SER A 153 -6.20 6.23 -20.57
N VAL A 154 -7.23 5.48 -20.91
CA VAL A 154 -7.31 4.29 -21.78
C VAL A 154 -6.48 3.06 -21.36
N PRO A 155 -7.12 1.91 -21.09
CA PRO A 155 -6.41 0.64 -20.87
C PRO A 155 -5.67 0.23 -22.16
N ASP A 156 -4.39 -0.09 -22.03
CA ASP A 156 -3.60 -0.69 -23.12
C ASP A 156 -4.24 -2.03 -23.53
N PRO A 157 -4.61 -2.24 -24.80
CA PRO A 157 -5.19 -3.49 -25.28
C PRO A 157 -4.34 -4.74 -25.04
N SER A 158 -3.03 -4.59 -24.86
CA SER A 158 -2.11 -5.70 -24.54
C SER A 158 -2.36 -6.30 -23.17
N LEU A 159 -2.94 -5.52 -22.25
CA LEU A 159 -3.30 -5.96 -20.90
C LEU A 159 -4.47 -6.92 -20.84
N LEU A 160 -5.46 -6.74 -21.72
CA LEU A 160 -6.59 -7.66 -21.81
C LEU A 160 -6.13 -9.06 -22.21
N SER A 161 -5.04 -9.18 -22.99
CA SER A 161 -4.44 -10.46 -23.35
C SER A 161 -3.68 -11.09 -22.18
N THR A 162 -2.98 -10.29 -21.38
CA THR A 162 -2.25 -10.75 -20.19
C THR A 162 -3.22 -11.18 -19.09
N ILE A 163 -4.30 -10.43 -18.88
CA ILE A 163 -5.37 -10.76 -17.93
C ILE A 163 -6.09 -12.04 -18.35
N LYS A 164 -6.41 -12.20 -19.65
CA LYS A 164 -6.99 -13.45 -20.20
C LYS A 164 -6.06 -14.65 -20.02
N GLY A 165 -4.76 -14.48 -20.17
CA GLY A 165 -3.77 -15.54 -19.93
C GLY A 165 -3.76 -16.03 -18.49
N TYR A 166 -3.88 -15.12 -17.51
CA TYR A 166 -3.95 -15.46 -16.09
C TYR A 166 -5.26 -16.19 -15.70
N PHE A 167 -6.39 -15.82 -16.28
CA PHE A 167 -7.69 -16.47 -16.01
C PHE A 167 -7.92 -17.72 -16.88
N GLY A 168 -7.24 -17.87 -18.01
CA GLY A 168 -7.35 -19.03 -18.89
C GLY A 168 -6.62 -20.28 -18.36
N ALA A 169 -5.58 -20.11 -17.54
CA ALA A 169 -4.77 -21.20 -17.02
C ALA A 169 -5.43 -21.99 -15.87
N THR A 170 -6.53 -21.50 -15.29
CA THR A 170 -7.20 -22.15 -14.15
C THR A 170 -8.36 -23.08 -14.53
N LYS A 171 -8.62 -23.31 -15.84
CA LYS A 171 -9.77 -24.12 -16.28
C LYS A 171 -9.41 -25.48 -16.91
N GLN A 172 -8.20 -25.97 -16.74
CA GLN A 172 -7.82 -27.28 -17.27
C GLN A 172 -7.23 -28.21 -16.21
N THR A 173 -7.97 -28.50 -15.16
CA THR A 173 -7.68 -29.67 -14.32
C THR A 173 -8.95 -30.20 -13.64
N GLU A 174 -9.96 -30.53 -14.44
CA GLU A 174 -11.02 -31.46 -14.00
C GLU A 174 -11.71 -32.04 -15.24
N ALA A 175 -11.07 -33.04 -15.83
CA ALA A 175 -11.73 -34.04 -16.64
C ALA A 175 -10.77 -35.20 -16.92
N VAL A 176 -10.61 -36.13 -15.98
CA VAL A 176 -10.31 -37.53 -16.27
C VAL A 176 -10.90 -38.43 -15.20
N THR A 177 -11.95 -39.14 -15.59
CA THR A 177 -12.47 -40.45 -15.17
C THR A 177 -12.92 -40.60 -13.75
#